data_77ed3036584bbbae7ac2d3a8c19e03fe
#
_entry.id   77ed3036584bbbae7ac2d3a8c19e03fe
#
_cell.length_a   1.000
_cell.length_b   1.000
_cell.length_c   1.000
_cell.angle_alpha   90.00
_cell.angle_beta   90.00
_cell.angle_gamma   90.00
#
_symmetry.space_group_name_H-M   'P 1'
#
loop_
_entity.id
_entity.type
_entity.pdbx_description
1 polymer ?
#
loop_
_entity_poly.entity_id
_entity_poly.type
_entity_poly.pdbx_seq_one_letter_code
_entity_poly.pdbx_strand_id
1 'polypeptide(L)'
;MLFRSLNLPPYPFRLTKKEEQHYIFDEIRKKHLVLTPEEWVRQHFIQYLVLEKKVPKSLIQIEGGLLLNSLQKRTDLVVYNRQGKRIMIIECKAPSIKISQGVFDQAARYNSVHQVKWLVVTNGLQHCYALISHQESSFKFWEELPDYENL
;
A
#
# COMPACT_ATOMS: atom_id res chain seq x y z
N MET A 1 19.38 2.07 14.45
CA MET A 1 18.54 1.33 13.49
C MET A 1 18.11 2.25 12.37
N LEU A 2 18.32 1.80 11.16
CA LEU A 2 18.03 2.60 9.97
C LEU A 2 16.54 2.83 9.75
N PHE A 3 15.74 1.84 10.06
CA PHE A 3 14.31 1.88 9.81
C PHE A 3 13.58 1.49 11.07
N ARG A 4 12.60 2.31 11.41
CA ARG A 4 11.88 2.17 12.66
C ARG A 4 10.90 1.01 12.61
N SER A 5 10.56 0.49 13.80
CA SER A 5 9.49 -0.48 13.92
C SER A 5 8.16 0.15 13.53
N LEU A 6 7.33 -0.63 12.83
CA LEU A 6 6.03 -0.19 12.38
C LEU A 6 4.93 -0.82 13.25
N ASN A 7 3.73 -0.27 13.15
CA ASN A 7 2.54 -0.86 13.77
C ASN A 7 1.97 -1.96 12.86
N LEU A 8 2.84 -2.90 12.52
CA LEU A 8 2.58 -4.08 11.70
C LEU A 8 3.45 -5.19 12.24
N PRO A 9 3.10 -6.47 12.03
CA PRO A 9 3.96 -7.56 12.46
C PRO A 9 5.35 -7.47 11.86
N PRO A 10 6.38 -7.95 12.57
CA PRO A 10 7.72 -8.02 11.98
C PRO A 10 7.79 -9.13 10.95
N TYR A 11 8.52 -8.87 9.86
CA TYR A 11 8.70 -9.85 8.78
C TYR A 11 10.17 -10.00 8.45
N PRO A 12 10.62 -11.22 8.07
CA PRO A 12 12.03 -11.48 7.74
C PRO A 12 12.33 -11.05 6.31
N PHE A 13 12.65 -9.79 6.12
CA PHE A 13 13.02 -9.28 4.79
C PHE A 13 14.46 -9.60 4.43
N ARG A 14 14.73 -9.76 3.14
CA ARG A 14 16.08 -9.88 2.64
C ARG A 14 16.63 -8.48 2.39
N LEU A 15 17.52 -8.06 3.28
CA LEU A 15 18.14 -6.73 3.21
C LEU A 15 19.59 -6.88 2.83
N THR A 16 20.05 -6.02 1.93
CA THR A 16 21.45 -5.97 1.54
C THR A 16 21.96 -4.53 1.58
N LYS A 17 23.27 -4.39 1.73
CA LYS A 17 23.90 -3.07 1.72
C LYS A 17 25.03 -3.09 0.70
N LYS A 18 25.06 -2.08 -0.16
CA LYS A 18 26.11 -1.93 -1.15
C LYS A 18 26.44 -0.44 -1.27
N GLU A 19 27.72 -0.11 -1.06
CA GLU A 19 28.21 1.26 -1.19
C GLU A 19 27.38 2.28 -0.41
N GLU A 20 27.14 1.98 0.89
CA GLU A 20 26.36 2.82 1.81
C GLU A 20 24.88 2.89 1.48
N GLN A 21 24.42 2.20 0.45
CA GLN A 21 23.01 2.15 0.09
C GLN A 21 22.40 0.83 0.53
N HIS A 22 21.25 0.90 1.20
CA HIS A 22 20.49 -0.28 1.61
C HIS A 22 19.47 -0.65 0.55
N TYR A 23 19.25 -1.95 0.37
CA TYR A 23 18.29 -2.52 -0.57
C TYR A 23 17.43 -3.56 0.12
N ILE A 24 16.20 -3.68 -0.35
CA ILE A 24 15.26 -4.70 0.10
C ILE A 24 14.82 -5.52 -1.11
N PHE A 25 14.72 -6.84 -0.94
CA PHE A 25 14.25 -7.70 -2.01
C PHE A 25 12.72 -7.69 -2.08
N ASP A 26 12.19 -7.35 -3.24
CA ASP A 26 10.74 -7.32 -3.50
C ASP A 26 10.33 -8.66 -4.10
N GLU A 27 9.54 -9.44 -3.36
CA GLU A 27 9.12 -10.76 -3.80
C GLU A 27 8.09 -10.74 -4.92
N ILE A 28 7.37 -9.64 -5.10
CA ILE A 28 6.39 -9.51 -6.18
C ILE A 28 7.08 -9.21 -7.49
N ARG A 29 7.95 -8.21 -7.50
CA ARG A 29 8.69 -7.83 -8.70
C ARG A 29 9.98 -8.62 -8.91
N LYS A 30 10.37 -9.45 -7.92
CA LYS A 30 11.56 -10.31 -7.99
C LYS A 30 12.84 -9.53 -8.23
N LYS A 31 13.01 -8.42 -7.54
CA LYS A 31 14.23 -7.61 -7.67
C LYS A 31 14.53 -6.86 -6.39
N HIS A 32 15.77 -6.40 -6.28
CA HIS A 32 16.20 -5.55 -5.18
C HIS A 32 15.85 -4.10 -5.48
N LEU A 33 15.30 -3.43 -4.48
CA LEU A 33 14.91 -2.04 -4.58
C LEU A 33 15.68 -1.23 -3.55
N VAL A 34 15.95 0.03 -3.86
CA VAL A 34 16.52 0.94 -2.88
C VAL A 34 15.55 1.04 -1.70
N LEU A 35 16.09 0.83 -0.50
CA LEU A 35 15.29 0.85 0.70
C LEU A 35 15.13 2.29 1.19
N THR A 36 13.94 2.84 0.97
CA THR A 36 13.53 4.15 1.48
C THR A 36 12.54 3.95 2.62
N PRO A 37 12.28 4.98 3.44
CA PRO A 37 11.24 4.86 4.47
C PRO A 37 9.87 4.48 3.91
N GLU A 38 9.51 5.01 2.75
CA GLU A 38 8.25 4.65 2.09
C GLU A 38 8.25 3.21 1.60
N GLU A 39 9.38 2.75 1.02
CA GLU A 39 9.50 1.35 0.57
C GLU A 39 9.44 0.38 1.76
N TRP A 40 9.98 0.78 2.90
CA TRP A 40 9.89 0.01 4.14
C TRP A 40 8.43 -0.24 4.52
N VAL A 41 7.60 0.81 4.45
CA VAL A 41 6.16 0.70 4.72
C VAL A 41 5.49 -0.19 3.67
N ARG A 42 5.79 0.01 2.41
CA ARG A 42 5.17 -0.75 1.31
C ARG A 42 5.44 -2.24 1.45
N GLN A 43 6.68 -2.62 1.72
CA GLN A 43 7.05 -4.03 1.83
C GLN A 43 6.38 -4.69 3.05
N HIS A 44 6.29 -3.97 4.16
CA HIS A 44 5.55 -4.49 5.33
C HIS A 44 4.07 -4.69 5.00
N PHE A 45 3.48 -3.74 4.30
CA PHE A 45 2.04 -3.82 4.01
C PHE A 45 1.73 -4.95 3.03
N ILE A 46 2.62 -5.19 2.06
CA ILE A 46 2.48 -6.36 1.17
C ILE A 46 2.45 -7.65 2.00
N GLN A 47 3.41 -7.82 2.91
CA GLN A 47 3.46 -9.03 3.75
C GLN A 47 2.24 -9.14 4.66
N TYR A 48 1.79 -8.00 5.18
CA TYR A 48 0.57 -7.95 5.99
C TYR A 48 -0.65 -8.45 5.19
N LEU A 49 -0.82 -7.97 3.97
CA LEU A 49 -1.92 -8.41 3.12
C LEU A 49 -1.84 -9.92 2.83
N VAL A 50 -0.67 -10.41 2.52
CA VAL A 50 -0.48 -11.83 2.16
C VAL A 50 -0.66 -12.74 3.38
N LEU A 51 0.03 -12.43 4.47
CA LEU A 51 0.13 -13.34 5.61
C LEU A 51 -1.03 -13.18 6.59
N GLU A 52 -1.50 -11.96 6.83
CA GLU A 52 -2.56 -11.71 7.80
C GLU A 52 -3.95 -11.67 7.16
N LYS A 53 -4.06 -11.10 5.97
CA LYS A 53 -5.36 -10.92 5.30
C LYS A 53 -5.61 -11.91 4.18
N LYS A 54 -4.71 -12.85 3.98
CA LYS A 54 -4.87 -13.96 3.03
C LYS A 54 -5.04 -13.54 1.59
N VAL A 55 -4.48 -12.39 1.22
CA VAL A 55 -4.51 -11.93 -0.17
C VAL A 55 -3.54 -12.80 -0.99
N PRO A 56 -3.99 -13.41 -2.08
CA PRO A 56 -3.07 -14.15 -2.94
C PRO A 56 -2.00 -13.21 -3.51
N LYS A 57 -0.75 -13.60 -3.38
CA LYS A 57 0.37 -12.77 -3.84
C LYS A 57 0.22 -12.41 -5.32
N SER A 58 -0.28 -13.32 -6.13
CA SER A 58 -0.50 -13.10 -7.57
C SER A 58 -1.55 -12.05 -7.89
N LEU A 59 -2.37 -11.66 -6.91
CA LEU A 59 -3.42 -10.66 -7.10
C LEU A 59 -3.04 -9.30 -6.53
N ILE A 60 -1.78 -9.13 -6.14
CA ILE A 60 -1.23 -7.84 -5.73
C ILE A 60 -0.33 -7.34 -6.85
N GLN A 61 -0.56 -6.12 -7.28
CA GLN A 61 0.27 -5.47 -8.27
C GLN A 61 0.86 -4.20 -7.68
N ILE A 62 2.15 -3.99 -7.92
CA ILE A 62 2.81 -2.75 -7.54
C ILE A 62 2.78 -1.85 -8.76
N GLU A 63 2.02 -0.78 -8.69
CA GLU A 63 1.90 0.20 -9.77
C GLU A 63 2.74 1.42 -9.42
N GLY A 64 4.01 1.35 -9.70
CA GLY A 64 4.89 2.47 -9.47
C GLY A 64 5.70 2.82 -10.69
N GLY A 65 6.03 4.08 -10.84
CA GLY A 65 6.97 4.52 -11.85
C GLY A 65 6.38 4.96 -13.17
N LEU A 66 5.06 4.94 -13.34
CA LEU A 66 4.46 5.55 -14.52
C LEU A 66 4.36 7.05 -14.29
N LEU A 67 5.08 7.79 -15.11
CA LEU A 67 4.98 9.24 -15.14
C LEU A 67 3.76 9.61 -15.96
N LEU A 68 2.69 10.02 -15.28
CA LEU A 68 1.55 10.60 -15.95
C LEU A 68 1.75 12.12 -15.96
N ASN A 69 2.02 12.66 -17.15
CA ASN A 69 2.16 14.10 -17.35
C ASN A 69 3.25 14.74 -16.48
N SER A 70 4.41 14.11 -16.39
CA SER A 70 5.53 14.53 -15.55
C SER A 70 5.19 14.73 -14.07
N LEU A 71 3.99 14.37 -13.66
CA LEU A 71 3.62 14.30 -12.27
C LEU A 71 3.82 12.86 -11.81
N GLN A 72 4.64 12.69 -10.80
CA GLN A 72 4.93 11.36 -10.24
C GLN A 72 3.76 10.87 -9.42
N LYS A 73 2.64 10.71 -10.07
CA LYS A 73 1.45 10.23 -9.38
C LYS A 73 1.31 8.76 -9.68
N ARG A 74 1.39 7.97 -8.65
CA ARG A 74 1.31 6.53 -8.77
C ARG A 74 0.52 5.97 -7.61
N THR A 75 -0.29 5.00 -7.94
CA THR A 75 -0.91 4.14 -6.98
C THR A 75 0.16 3.15 -6.54
N ASP A 76 0.38 3.01 -5.25
CA ASP A 76 1.45 2.15 -4.75
C ASP A 76 1.13 0.67 -4.93
N LEU A 77 -0.02 0.23 -4.44
CA LEU A 77 -0.42 -1.16 -4.50
C LEU A 77 -1.86 -1.26 -4.96
N VAL A 78 -2.14 -2.28 -5.75
CA VAL A 78 -3.51 -2.60 -6.17
C VAL A 78 -3.76 -4.07 -5.88
N VAL A 79 -4.92 -4.36 -5.29
CA VAL A 79 -5.38 -5.73 -5.08
C VAL A 79 -6.53 -5.99 -6.05
N TYR A 80 -6.45 -7.14 -6.73
CA TYR A 80 -7.45 -7.56 -7.70
C TYR A 80 -8.31 -8.68 -7.13
N ASN A 81 -9.57 -8.73 -7.55
CA ASN A 81 -10.39 -9.90 -7.27
C ASN A 81 -10.05 -11.03 -8.25
N ARG A 82 -10.68 -12.19 -8.08
CA ARG A 82 -10.39 -13.35 -8.93
C ARG A 82 -10.91 -13.19 -10.36
N GLN A 83 -11.73 -12.19 -10.61
CA GLN A 83 -12.22 -11.85 -11.94
C GLN A 83 -11.35 -10.78 -12.62
N GLY A 84 -10.25 -10.38 -11.98
CA GLY A 84 -9.33 -9.42 -12.56
C GLY A 84 -9.71 -7.96 -12.40
N LYS A 85 -10.67 -7.66 -11.54
CA LYS A 85 -11.07 -6.29 -11.27
C LYS A 85 -10.32 -5.72 -10.06
N ARG A 86 -9.98 -4.45 -10.12
CA ARG A 86 -9.38 -3.74 -8.98
C ARG A 86 -10.41 -3.63 -7.87
N ILE A 87 -10.07 -4.11 -6.67
CA ILE A 87 -10.98 -4.00 -5.53
C ILE A 87 -10.42 -3.14 -4.40
N MET A 88 -9.11 -2.92 -4.39
CA MET A 88 -8.48 -2.13 -3.34
C MET A 88 -7.27 -1.40 -3.90
N ILE A 89 -7.13 -0.15 -3.50
CA ILE A 89 -5.93 0.64 -3.76
C ILE A 89 -5.32 0.99 -2.41
N ILE A 90 -4.01 0.80 -2.30
CA ILE A 90 -3.27 1.15 -1.10
C ILE A 90 -2.24 2.22 -1.46
N GLU A 91 -2.26 3.33 -0.74
CA GLU A 91 -1.27 4.37 -0.85
C GLU A 91 -0.38 4.35 0.38
N CYS A 92 0.91 4.16 0.15
CA CYS A 92 1.90 4.08 1.21
C CYS A 92 2.64 5.40 1.34
N LYS A 93 2.83 5.85 2.58
CA LYS A 93 3.58 7.05 2.91
C LYS A 93 4.70 6.67 3.86
N ALA A 94 5.76 7.47 3.89
CA ALA A 94 6.82 7.29 4.88
C ALA A 94 6.26 7.46 6.29
N PRO A 95 6.87 6.80 7.30
CA PRO A 95 6.38 6.92 8.69
C PRO A 95 6.36 8.36 9.23
N SER A 96 7.19 9.23 8.68
CA SER A 96 7.25 10.64 9.08
C SER A 96 6.08 11.47 8.55
N ILE A 97 5.31 10.94 7.60
CA ILE A 97 4.17 11.65 7.01
C ILE A 97 2.92 11.34 7.81
N LYS A 98 2.33 12.37 8.41
CA LYS A 98 1.09 12.20 9.17
C LYS A 98 -0.08 11.93 8.21
N ILE A 99 -0.91 10.94 8.54
CA ILE A 99 -2.13 10.67 7.79
C ILE A 99 -3.21 11.65 8.28
N SER A 100 -3.23 12.82 7.68
CA SER A 100 -4.23 13.85 7.97
C SER A 100 -5.43 13.70 7.06
N GLN A 101 -6.50 14.45 7.35
CA GLN A 101 -7.65 14.50 6.46
C GLN A 101 -7.24 14.97 5.06
N GLY A 102 -6.34 15.94 4.98
CA GLY A 102 -5.85 16.44 3.69
C GLY A 102 -5.11 15.39 2.89
N VAL A 103 -4.29 14.57 3.55
CA VAL A 103 -3.56 13.47 2.91
C VAL A 103 -4.57 12.44 2.37
N PHE A 104 -5.57 12.09 3.19
CA PHE A 104 -6.59 11.15 2.76
C PHE A 104 -7.39 11.71 1.57
N ASP A 105 -7.82 12.96 1.66
CA ASP A 105 -8.60 13.60 0.59
C ASP A 105 -7.84 13.64 -0.73
N GLN A 106 -6.54 13.89 -0.66
CA GLN A 106 -5.69 13.88 -1.85
C GLN A 106 -5.62 12.49 -2.46
N ALA A 107 -5.43 11.47 -1.63
CA ALA A 107 -5.41 10.09 -2.09
C ALA A 107 -6.74 9.69 -2.72
N ALA A 108 -7.85 10.10 -2.10
CA ALA A 108 -9.19 9.80 -2.59
C ALA A 108 -9.44 10.44 -3.96
N ARG A 109 -9.10 11.71 -4.12
CA ARG A 109 -9.23 12.42 -5.42
C ARG A 109 -8.39 11.75 -6.49
N TYR A 110 -7.20 11.37 -6.12
CA TYR A 110 -6.22 10.78 -7.00
C TYR A 110 -6.66 9.44 -7.55
N ASN A 111 -7.27 8.64 -6.69
CA ASN A 111 -7.69 7.29 -7.01
C ASN A 111 -9.18 7.19 -7.38
N SER A 112 -9.87 8.31 -7.48
CA SER A 112 -11.32 8.33 -7.76
C SER A 112 -11.67 7.69 -9.11
N VAL A 113 -10.75 7.77 -10.08
CA VAL A 113 -10.98 7.23 -11.42
C VAL A 113 -10.99 5.71 -11.47
N HIS A 114 -10.52 5.05 -10.42
CA HIS A 114 -10.39 3.59 -10.42
C HIS A 114 -11.64 2.86 -9.93
N GLN A 115 -12.55 3.56 -9.30
CA GLN A 115 -13.82 3.01 -8.80
C GLN A 115 -13.66 1.71 -8.00
N VAL A 116 -12.69 1.70 -7.10
CA VAL A 116 -12.45 0.54 -6.25
C VAL A 116 -13.37 0.54 -5.04
N LYS A 117 -13.51 -0.61 -4.42
CA LYS A 117 -14.33 -0.76 -3.21
C LYS A 117 -13.62 -0.25 -1.97
N TRP A 118 -12.29 -0.42 -1.91
CA TRP A 118 -11.49 -0.05 -0.74
C TRP A 118 -10.37 0.91 -1.11
N LEU A 119 -10.20 1.94 -0.28
CA LEU A 119 -9.02 2.80 -0.33
C LEU A 119 -8.32 2.71 1.02
N VAL A 120 -7.03 2.38 0.97
CA VAL A 120 -6.20 2.29 2.17
C VAL A 120 -5.09 3.33 2.04
N VAL A 121 -4.87 4.08 3.10
CA VAL A 121 -3.72 4.98 3.22
C VAL A 121 -2.98 4.59 4.47
N THR A 122 -1.69 4.34 4.37
CA THR A 122 -0.88 3.90 5.51
C THR A 122 0.48 4.56 5.50
N ASN A 123 0.99 4.89 6.68
CA ASN A 123 2.38 5.29 6.88
C ASN A 123 3.15 4.27 7.71
N GLY A 124 2.56 3.08 7.91
CA GLY A 124 3.16 2.02 8.71
C GLY A 124 2.87 2.12 10.20
N LEU A 125 2.54 3.31 10.69
CA LEU A 125 2.20 3.54 12.10
C LEU A 125 0.70 3.74 12.28
N GLN A 126 0.08 4.37 11.32
CA GLN A 126 -1.36 4.58 11.26
C GLN A 126 -1.87 4.01 9.94
N HIS A 127 -3.02 3.38 9.99
CA HIS A 127 -3.65 2.78 8.82
C HIS A 127 -5.07 3.30 8.71
N CYS A 128 -5.41 3.81 7.54
CA CYS A 128 -6.75 4.30 7.26
C CYS A 128 -7.41 3.37 6.26
N TYR A 129 -8.46 2.67 6.66
CA TYR A 129 -9.18 1.72 5.82
C TYR A 129 -10.55 2.30 5.49
N ALA A 130 -10.76 2.67 4.25
CA ALA A 130 -12.01 3.31 3.83
C ALA A 130 -12.77 2.42 2.85
N LEU A 131 -13.98 2.04 3.22
CA LEU A 131 -14.92 1.37 2.34
C LEU A 131 -15.67 2.45 1.57
N ILE A 132 -15.65 2.39 0.25
CA ILE A 132 -16.18 3.43 -0.62
C ILE A 132 -17.57 3.05 -1.11
N SER A 133 -18.52 3.97 -0.91
CA SER A 133 -19.82 3.88 -1.56
C SER A 133 -19.85 4.87 -2.71
N HIS A 134 -19.79 4.37 -3.94
CA HIS A 134 -19.81 5.22 -5.13
C HIS A 134 -21.18 5.81 -5.38
N GLN A 135 -22.25 5.11 -4.99
CA GLN A 135 -23.60 5.60 -5.11
C GLN A 135 -23.86 6.79 -4.22
N GLU A 136 -23.35 6.77 -3.00
CA GLU A 136 -23.57 7.82 -2.01
C GLU A 136 -22.42 8.82 -1.97
N SER A 137 -21.36 8.58 -2.75
CA SER A 137 -20.13 9.39 -2.74
C SER A 137 -19.60 9.57 -1.32
N SER A 138 -19.57 8.47 -0.56
CA SER A 138 -19.20 8.51 0.85
C SER A 138 -18.17 7.45 1.18
N PHE A 139 -17.50 7.66 2.33
CA PHE A 139 -16.53 6.74 2.86
C PHE A 139 -16.97 6.25 4.24
N LYS A 140 -16.83 4.95 4.48
CA LYS A 140 -17.02 4.38 5.80
C LYS A 140 -15.68 3.84 6.27
N PHE A 141 -15.19 4.37 7.38
CA PHE A 141 -13.88 3.99 7.90
C PHE A 141 -14.01 2.75 8.80
N TRP A 142 -13.11 1.80 8.59
CA TRP A 142 -13.06 0.57 9.36
C TRP A 142 -11.78 0.55 10.19
N GLU A 143 -11.84 -0.07 11.35
CA GLU A 143 -10.66 -0.20 12.20
C GLU A 143 -9.71 -1.28 11.72
N GLU A 144 -10.24 -2.28 11.01
CA GLU A 144 -9.47 -3.41 10.53
C GLU A 144 -10.01 -3.87 9.18
N LEU A 145 -9.12 -4.28 8.28
CA LEU A 145 -9.51 -4.87 7.00
C LEU A 145 -10.05 -6.28 7.23
N PRO A 146 -11.11 -6.68 6.53
CA PRO A 146 -11.51 -8.09 6.52
C PRO A 146 -10.48 -8.92 5.75
N ASP A 147 -10.55 -10.24 5.93
CA ASP A 147 -9.77 -11.16 5.12
C ASP A 147 -10.17 -11.06 3.65
N TYR A 148 -9.28 -11.48 2.77
CA TYR A 148 -9.49 -11.34 1.34
C TYR A 148 -10.85 -11.86 0.86
N GLU A 149 -11.29 -13.00 1.37
CA GLU A 149 -12.56 -13.59 0.95
C GLU A 149 -13.78 -12.71 1.28
N ASN A 150 -13.62 -11.76 2.19
CA ASN A 150 -14.71 -10.88 2.63
C ASN A 150 -14.55 -9.44 2.14
N LEU A 151 -13.58 -9.19 1.29
CA LEU A 151 -13.37 -7.84 0.73
C LEU A 151 -14.44 -7.46 -0.28
#